data_dd9ee054c574c8a72e6b4ab834b1d978
#
_entry.id   dd9ee054c574c8a72e6b4ab834b1d978
#
_cell.length_a   1.000
_cell.length_b   1.000
_cell.length_c   1.000
_cell.angle_alpha   90.00
_cell.angle_beta   90.00
_cell.angle_gamma   90.00
#
_symmetry.space_group_name_H-M   'P 1'
#
loop_
_entity.id
_entity.type
_entity.pdbx_description
1 polymer ?
#
loop_
_entity_poly.entity_id
_entity_poly.type
_entity_poly.pdbx_seq_one_letter_code
_entity_poly.pdbx_strand_id
1 'polypeptide(L)'
;SLTTHPDPKALHGNVRNVLAEYLAAGLDPEAATIYIQSDVPQVTELSLLLSMHTYVGELERTASFKDKVRHQPDNVNAGLLCYPVLMAADILLHRATRVPVGKDQEQHLELTRRLARRFNQMYGVEYFPESQPYNFGEASVKIPGLDGTGKMGKSEGNGIFLSDPDEVIRKKVMKAVTDSGPTEPNSPMPEVIANLFTIMKAVSTPDTLQHFTDLWNRCEIRYGDMKKQLAEDIIKVVAPIRANLADIVNDEAYLHKVVTSGAERARESASKTVAEVREIMGIRPF
;
A
#
# COMPACT_ATOMS: atom_id res chain seq x y z
N SER A 1 4.07 3.73 11.09
CA SER A 1 4.57 2.50 11.76
C SER A 1 4.81 2.72 13.25
N LEU A 2 5.37 3.87 13.67
CA LEU A 2 5.74 4.12 15.07
C LEU A 2 4.56 4.25 16.06
N THR A 3 3.36 4.49 15.57
CA THR A 3 2.14 4.62 16.40
C THR A 3 1.78 3.35 17.18
N THR A 4 2.31 2.19 16.77
CA THR A 4 2.11 0.90 17.44
C THR A 4 3.30 0.48 18.30
N HIS A 5 4.32 1.34 18.44
CA HIS A 5 5.57 1.07 19.17
C HIS A 5 6.23 -0.27 18.78
N PRO A 6 6.62 -0.45 17.51
CA PRO A 6 7.22 -1.70 17.05
C PRO A 6 8.58 -1.94 17.71
N ASP A 7 9.00 -3.20 17.78
CA ASP A 7 10.36 -3.53 18.22
C ASP A 7 11.40 -2.86 17.30
N PRO A 8 12.31 -2.04 17.85
CA PRO A 8 13.31 -1.33 17.06
C PRO A 8 14.22 -2.24 16.23
N LYS A 9 14.54 -3.44 16.74
CA LYS A 9 15.37 -4.42 16.02
C LYS A 9 14.64 -4.98 14.80
N ALA A 10 13.35 -5.26 14.95
CA ALA A 10 12.52 -5.74 13.85
C ALA A 10 12.24 -4.65 12.81
N LEU A 11 12.10 -3.37 13.25
CA LEU A 11 11.73 -2.27 12.36
C LEU A 11 12.76 -2.09 11.24
N HIS A 12 14.05 -2.05 11.56
CA HIS A 12 15.11 -1.90 10.57
C HIS A 12 15.10 -3.03 9.52
N GLY A 13 15.00 -4.28 9.99
CA GLY A 13 14.90 -5.44 9.12
C GLY A 13 13.66 -5.40 8.22
N ASN A 14 12.52 -4.96 8.75
CA ASN A 14 11.27 -4.84 7.99
C ASN A 14 11.38 -3.78 6.89
N VAL A 15 11.99 -2.62 7.17
CA VAL A 15 12.21 -1.57 6.16
C VAL A 15 13.09 -2.07 5.02
N ARG A 16 14.20 -2.75 5.37
CA ARG A 16 15.11 -3.37 4.41
C ARG A 16 14.40 -4.40 3.52
N ASN A 17 13.61 -5.28 4.13
CA ASN A 17 12.88 -6.32 3.39
C ASN A 17 11.85 -5.71 2.43
N VAL A 18 11.11 -4.69 2.84
CA VAL A 18 10.14 -4.00 1.97
C VAL A 18 10.84 -3.33 0.79
N LEU A 19 12.00 -2.70 1.02
CA LEU A 19 12.80 -2.12 -0.07
C LEU A 19 13.23 -3.21 -1.08
N ALA A 20 13.77 -4.32 -0.58
CA ALA A 20 14.20 -5.42 -1.43
C ALA A 20 13.02 -6.05 -2.20
N GLU A 21 11.86 -6.21 -1.56
CA GLU A 21 10.62 -6.69 -2.21
C GLU A 21 10.16 -5.76 -3.34
N TYR A 22 10.22 -4.44 -3.16
CA TYR A 22 9.87 -3.47 -4.21
C TYR A 22 10.80 -3.57 -5.42
N LEU A 23 12.11 -3.63 -5.18
CA LEU A 23 13.11 -3.75 -6.24
C LEU A 23 12.98 -5.10 -6.97
N ALA A 24 12.79 -6.18 -6.22
CA ALA A 24 12.58 -7.52 -6.78
C ALA A 24 11.31 -7.62 -7.64
N ALA A 25 10.26 -6.89 -7.28
CA ALA A 25 9.02 -6.80 -8.05
C ALA A 25 9.14 -5.92 -9.30
N GLY A 26 10.32 -5.31 -9.55
CA GLY A 26 10.60 -4.55 -10.77
C GLY A 26 10.47 -3.04 -10.65
N LEU A 27 10.39 -2.48 -9.43
CA LEU A 27 10.46 -1.04 -9.25
C LEU A 27 11.88 -0.55 -9.58
N ASP A 28 12.01 0.20 -10.68
CA ASP A 28 13.29 0.67 -11.20
C ASP A 28 13.74 1.97 -10.49
N PRO A 29 14.85 1.95 -9.74
CA PRO A 29 15.36 3.14 -9.04
C PRO A 29 15.93 4.22 -9.97
N GLU A 30 16.19 3.91 -11.24
CA GLU A 30 16.60 4.92 -12.23
C GLU A 30 15.37 5.68 -12.78
N ALA A 31 14.22 5.00 -12.88
CA ALA A 31 12.96 5.60 -13.34
C ALA A 31 12.14 6.24 -12.21
N ALA A 32 12.29 5.74 -10.98
CA ALA A 32 11.55 6.20 -9.81
C ALA A 32 12.49 6.66 -8.68
N THR A 33 12.05 7.65 -7.90
CA THR A 33 12.77 8.06 -6.70
C THR A 33 12.30 7.22 -5.52
N ILE A 34 13.15 6.30 -5.07
CA ILE A 34 12.87 5.38 -3.96
C ILE A 34 13.72 5.81 -2.77
N TYR A 35 13.09 6.14 -1.65
CA TYR A 35 13.80 6.57 -0.44
C TYR A 35 13.07 6.14 0.83
N ILE A 36 13.79 6.15 1.95
CA ILE A 36 13.20 5.93 3.28
C ILE A 36 12.74 7.28 3.81
N GLN A 37 11.49 7.39 4.28
CA GLN A 37 10.89 8.63 4.75
C GLN A 37 11.76 9.34 5.81
N SER A 38 12.38 8.59 6.73
CA SER A 38 13.25 9.16 7.78
C SER A 38 14.50 9.86 7.24
N ASP A 39 14.91 9.54 6.01
CA ASP A 39 16.08 10.15 5.36
C ASP A 39 15.77 11.51 4.73
N VAL A 40 14.51 11.93 4.76
CA VAL A 40 14.03 13.23 4.27
C VAL A 40 13.33 13.99 5.41
N PRO A 41 14.10 14.54 6.37
CA PRO A 41 13.54 15.16 7.57
C PRO A 41 12.62 16.37 7.31
N GLN A 42 12.70 16.97 6.14
CA GLN A 42 11.82 18.05 5.69
C GLN A 42 10.33 17.72 5.79
N VAL A 43 9.96 16.44 5.70
CA VAL A 43 8.58 16.00 5.86
C VAL A 43 8.05 16.31 7.25
N THR A 44 8.87 16.17 8.28
CA THR A 44 8.47 16.46 9.66
C THR A 44 8.27 17.95 9.90
N GLU A 45 9.11 18.79 9.31
CA GLU A 45 8.93 20.25 9.38
C GLU A 45 7.65 20.68 8.65
N LEU A 46 7.44 20.22 7.42
CA LEU A 46 6.20 20.52 6.70
C LEU A 46 4.97 20.01 7.44
N SER A 47 5.03 18.81 8.02
CA SER A 47 3.94 18.27 8.84
C SER A 47 3.63 19.15 10.04
N LEU A 48 4.64 19.67 10.73
CA LEU A 48 4.46 20.63 11.84
C LEU A 48 3.79 21.90 11.34
N LEU A 49 4.28 22.51 10.25
CA LEU A 49 3.71 23.74 9.68
C LEU A 49 2.26 23.53 9.26
N LEU A 50 1.92 22.41 8.60
CA LEU A 50 0.54 22.08 8.21
C LEU A 50 -0.35 21.80 9.43
N SER A 51 0.20 21.30 10.54
CA SER A 51 -0.57 21.05 11.75
C SER A 51 -1.12 22.34 12.37
N MET A 52 -0.47 23.50 12.14
CA MET A 52 -0.97 24.80 12.57
C MET A 52 -2.25 25.23 11.82
N HIS A 53 -2.53 24.61 10.72
CA HIS A 53 -3.72 24.82 9.88
C HIS A 53 -4.73 23.67 9.98
N THR A 54 -4.49 22.70 10.87
CA THR A 54 -5.33 21.50 11.01
C THR A 54 -6.14 21.56 12.31
N TYR A 55 -7.45 21.42 12.23
CA TYR A 55 -8.29 21.42 13.42
C TYR A 55 -8.38 20.04 14.05
N VAL A 56 -8.18 19.95 15.36
CA VAL A 56 -8.23 18.70 16.14
C VAL A 56 -9.53 17.92 15.87
N GLY A 57 -10.67 18.61 15.90
CA GLY A 57 -11.96 17.97 15.64
C GLY A 57 -12.13 17.43 14.18
N GLU A 58 -11.32 17.87 13.22
CA GLU A 58 -11.30 17.24 11.88
C GLU A 58 -10.60 15.90 11.94
N LEU A 59 -9.49 15.80 12.67
CA LEU A 59 -8.71 14.59 12.84
C LEU A 59 -9.48 13.53 13.63
N GLU A 60 -10.11 13.93 14.75
CA GLU A 60 -10.92 13.03 15.59
C GLU A 60 -12.13 12.44 14.85
N ARG A 61 -12.67 13.15 13.87
CA ARG A 61 -13.81 12.68 13.08
C ARG A 61 -13.44 11.71 11.97
N THR A 62 -12.13 11.52 11.67
CA THR A 62 -11.72 10.58 10.63
C THR A 62 -12.09 9.14 11.01
N ALA A 63 -12.61 8.38 10.05
CA ALA A 63 -12.98 6.98 10.28
C ALA A 63 -11.76 6.16 10.71
N SER A 64 -10.62 6.44 10.10
CA SER A 64 -9.34 5.76 10.39
C SER A 64 -8.84 6.00 11.82
N PHE A 65 -9.04 7.20 12.40
CA PHE A 65 -8.70 7.46 13.80
C PHE A 65 -9.60 6.64 14.72
N LYS A 66 -10.92 6.71 14.52
CA LYS A 66 -11.90 5.97 15.32
C LYS A 66 -11.66 4.46 15.29
N ASP A 67 -11.33 3.93 14.11
CA ASP A 67 -11.05 2.51 13.94
C ASP A 67 -9.76 2.11 14.68
N LYS A 68 -8.67 2.89 14.53
CA LYS A 68 -7.41 2.64 15.23
C LYS A 68 -7.55 2.73 16.75
N VAL A 69 -8.32 3.68 17.28
CA VAL A 69 -8.61 3.78 18.72
C VAL A 69 -9.30 2.51 19.23
N ARG A 70 -10.22 1.92 18.45
CA ARG A 70 -10.87 0.65 18.82
C ARG A 70 -9.91 -0.52 18.86
N HIS A 71 -8.94 -0.57 17.93
CA HIS A 71 -7.97 -1.67 17.85
C HIS A 71 -6.82 -1.56 18.86
N GLN A 72 -6.51 -0.35 19.35
CA GLN A 72 -5.44 -0.12 20.33
C GLN A 72 -5.88 0.87 21.42
N PRO A 73 -6.91 0.55 22.25
CA PRO A 73 -7.48 1.48 23.20
C PRO A 73 -6.49 1.92 24.29
N ASP A 74 -5.54 1.07 24.63
CA ASP A 74 -4.52 1.35 25.66
C ASP A 74 -3.35 2.20 25.17
N ASN A 75 -3.28 2.48 23.85
CA ASN A 75 -2.20 3.24 23.24
C ASN A 75 -2.74 4.28 22.23
N VAL A 76 -3.59 5.19 22.72
CA VAL A 76 -4.10 6.32 21.92
C VAL A 76 -3.14 7.49 22.07
N ASN A 77 -2.04 7.45 21.32
CA ASN A 77 -1.00 8.48 21.37
C ASN A 77 -1.24 9.61 20.35
N ALA A 78 -0.53 10.74 20.51
CA ALA A 78 -0.64 11.91 19.63
C ALA A 78 -0.30 11.57 18.17
N GLY A 79 0.67 10.67 17.94
CA GLY A 79 1.01 10.21 16.59
C GLY A 79 -0.16 9.55 15.88
N LEU A 80 -1.03 8.84 16.63
CA LEU A 80 -2.24 8.23 16.09
C LEU A 80 -3.27 9.26 15.61
N LEU A 81 -3.33 10.41 16.27
CA LEU A 81 -4.18 11.53 15.86
C LEU A 81 -3.57 12.30 14.67
N CYS A 82 -2.25 12.54 14.70
CA CYS A 82 -1.58 13.46 13.79
C CYS A 82 -1.04 12.82 12.51
N TYR A 83 -0.95 11.47 12.40
CA TYR A 83 -0.38 10.84 11.20
C TYR A 83 -1.08 11.24 9.87
N PRO A 84 -2.39 11.59 9.82
CA PRO A 84 -2.98 12.05 8.56
C PRO A 84 -2.39 13.37 8.06
N VAL A 85 -1.89 14.22 8.97
CA VAL A 85 -1.17 15.45 8.61
C VAL A 85 0.22 15.12 8.07
N LEU A 86 0.90 14.13 8.66
CA LEU A 86 2.17 13.64 8.15
C LEU A 86 2.00 13.04 6.73
N MET A 87 0.95 12.27 6.50
CA MET A 87 0.64 11.77 5.15
C MET A 87 0.35 12.90 4.16
N ALA A 88 -0.35 13.95 4.58
CA ALA A 88 -0.55 15.12 3.75
C ALA A 88 0.80 15.82 3.44
N ALA A 89 1.70 15.88 4.42
CA ALA A 89 3.04 16.42 4.21
C ALA A 89 3.85 15.57 3.22
N ASP A 90 3.81 14.22 3.29
CA ASP A 90 4.46 13.32 2.31
C ASP A 90 4.05 13.67 0.87
N ILE A 91 2.77 13.95 0.67
CA ILE A 91 2.19 14.25 -0.65
C ILE A 91 2.55 15.68 -1.11
N LEU A 92 2.33 16.66 -0.22
CA LEU A 92 2.48 18.09 -0.54
C LEU A 92 3.95 18.52 -0.61
N LEU A 93 4.86 17.83 0.09
CA LEU A 93 6.29 18.08 0.08
C LEU A 93 6.88 18.04 -1.35
N HIS A 94 6.36 17.13 -2.17
CA HIS A 94 6.75 16.98 -3.57
C HIS A 94 5.73 17.58 -4.55
N ARG A 95 4.73 18.31 -4.04
CA ARG A 95 3.63 18.89 -4.81
C ARG A 95 3.00 17.89 -5.79
N ALA A 96 2.80 16.66 -5.30
CA ALA A 96 2.26 15.57 -6.10
C ALA A 96 0.83 15.88 -6.55
N THR A 97 0.56 15.78 -7.85
CA THR A 97 -0.76 16.01 -8.43
C THR A 97 -1.60 14.73 -8.50
N ARG A 98 -0.95 13.57 -8.49
CA ARG A 98 -1.58 12.24 -8.54
C ARG A 98 -0.98 11.34 -7.48
N VAL A 99 -1.84 10.67 -6.72
CA VAL A 99 -1.42 9.79 -5.62
C VAL A 99 -2.07 8.43 -5.80
N PRO A 100 -1.29 7.36 -6.03
CA PRO A 100 -1.82 6.01 -6.13
C PRO A 100 -2.25 5.51 -4.75
N VAL A 101 -3.55 5.48 -4.52
CA VAL A 101 -4.16 5.07 -3.25
C VAL A 101 -5.36 4.17 -3.46
N GLY A 102 -5.59 3.25 -2.53
CA GLY A 102 -6.85 2.50 -2.44
C GLY A 102 -8.00 3.36 -1.91
N LYS A 103 -9.22 2.89 -2.08
CA LYS A 103 -10.44 3.57 -1.61
C LYS A 103 -10.44 3.86 -0.11
N ASP A 104 -9.81 3.02 0.69
CA ASP A 104 -9.64 3.18 2.13
C ASP A 104 -8.80 4.41 2.51
N GLN A 105 -8.01 4.96 1.57
CA GLN A 105 -7.19 6.16 1.75
C GLN A 105 -7.82 7.45 1.19
N GLU A 106 -8.99 7.38 0.57
CA GLU A 106 -9.64 8.55 -0.04
C GLU A 106 -9.91 9.66 0.98
N GLN A 107 -10.25 9.31 2.24
CA GLN A 107 -10.48 10.29 3.29
C GLN A 107 -9.21 11.06 3.67
N HIS A 108 -8.06 10.40 3.68
CA HIS A 108 -6.76 11.06 3.93
C HIS A 108 -6.38 11.99 2.79
N LEU A 109 -6.65 11.58 1.55
CA LEU A 109 -6.39 12.41 0.39
C LEU A 109 -7.32 13.63 0.34
N GLU A 110 -8.58 13.48 0.79
CA GLU A 110 -9.47 14.64 0.94
C GLU A 110 -8.99 15.61 2.03
N LEU A 111 -8.45 15.10 3.13
CA LEU A 111 -7.79 15.96 4.13
C LEU A 111 -6.59 16.69 3.51
N THR A 112 -5.77 16.02 2.73
CA THR A 112 -4.63 16.64 2.01
C THR A 112 -5.10 17.80 1.11
N ARG A 113 -6.15 17.60 0.31
CA ARG A 113 -6.74 18.65 -0.53
C ARG A 113 -7.25 19.83 0.29
N ARG A 114 -7.92 19.55 1.42
CA ARG A 114 -8.39 20.61 2.32
C ARG A 114 -7.25 21.42 2.91
N LEU A 115 -6.17 20.79 3.30
CA LEU A 115 -4.98 21.47 3.81
C LEU A 115 -4.32 22.31 2.72
N ALA A 116 -4.19 21.80 1.51
CA ALA A 116 -3.67 22.53 0.36
C ALA A 116 -4.51 23.81 0.07
N ARG A 117 -5.83 23.65 -0.04
CA ARG A 117 -6.75 24.79 -0.25
C ARG A 117 -6.67 25.81 0.89
N ARG A 118 -6.68 25.34 2.14
CA ARG A 118 -6.64 26.21 3.32
C ARG A 118 -5.34 26.99 3.39
N PHE A 119 -4.20 26.36 3.12
CA PHE A 119 -2.91 27.05 3.02
C PHE A 119 -2.93 28.11 1.92
N ASN A 120 -3.33 27.75 0.71
CA ASN A 120 -3.39 28.65 -0.43
C ASN A 120 -4.30 29.87 -0.16
N GLN A 121 -5.48 29.63 0.41
CA GLN A 121 -6.44 30.71 0.75
C GLN A 121 -5.91 31.63 1.86
N MET A 122 -5.30 31.05 2.92
CA MET A 122 -4.82 31.80 4.07
C MET A 122 -3.70 32.77 3.70
N TYR A 123 -2.82 32.33 2.81
CA TYR A 123 -1.66 33.13 2.38
C TYR A 123 -1.87 33.83 1.03
N GLY A 124 -3.02 33.68 0.39
CA GLY A 124 -3.33 34.33 -0.88
C GLY A 124 -2.46 33.87 -2.05
N VAL A 125 -2.11 32.59 -2.08
CA VAL A 125 -1.23 31.97 -3.08
C VAL A 125 -1.88 30.79 -3.78
N GLU A 126 -1.38 30.41 -4.95
CA GLU A 126 -1.66 29.15 -5.63
C GLU A 126 -0.40 28.26 -5.59
N TYR A 127 -0.07 27.76 -4.40
CA TYR A 127 1.19 27.06 -4.18
C TYR A 127 1.04 25.54 -4.18
N PHE A 128 0.18 24.99 -3.32
CA PHE A 128 -0.07 23.56 -3.26
C PHE A 128 -1.14 23.12 -4.25
N PRO A 129 -0.88 22.11 -5.09
CA PRO A 129 -1.88 21.53 -5.97
C PRO A 129 -2.92 20.73 -5.18
N GLU A 130 -4.12 20.60 -5.71
CA GLU A 130 -5.10 19.64 -5.23
C GLU A 130 -4.79 18.24 -5.78
N SER A 131 -4.17 17.41 -4.97
CA SER A 131 -3.79 16.04 -5.34
C SER A 131 -5.02 15.18 -5.62
N GLN A 132 -5.00 14.45 -6.72
CA GLN A 132 -6.08 13.54 -7.13
C GLN A 132 -5.71 12.09 -6.87
N PRO A 133 -6.66 11.22 -6.49
CA PRO A 133 -6.41 9.80 -6.44
C PRO A 133 -6.06 9.31 -7.84
N TYR A 134 -5.05 8.49 -7.92
CA TYR A 134 -4.68 7.83 -9.16
C TYR A 134 -5.00 6.35 -9.05
N ASN A 135 -5.85 5.87 -9.95
CA ASN A 135 -6.19 4.47 -10.03
C ASN A 135 -5.58 3.90 -11.31
N PHE A 136 -4.82 2.82 -11.19
CA PHE A 136 -4.21 2.14 -12.34
C PHE A 136 -5.25 1.40 -13.21
N GLY A 137 -6.51 1.80 -13.15
CA GLY A 137 -7.62 1.18 -13.85
C GLY A 137 -8.06 -0.13 -13.19
N GLU A 138 -8.60 -1.06 -13.99
CA GLU A 138 -9.06 -2.36 -13.52
C GLU A 138 -7.94 -3.27 -12.97
N ALA A 139 -6.68 -2.92 -13.21
CA ALA A 139 -5.52 -3.66 -12.72
C ALA A 139 -5.30 -3.56 -11.21
N SER A 140 -5.89 -2.55 -10.55
CA SER A 140 -5.79 -2.39 -9.08
C SER A 140 -6.87 -3.22 -8.38
N VAL A 141 -6.70 -4.52 -8.33
CA VAL A 141 -7.61 -5.45 -7.65
C VAL A 141 -7.16 -5.64 -6.20
N LYS A 142 -8.10 -5.43 -5.28
CA LYS A 142 -7.89 -5.85 -3.89
C LYS A 142 -7.85 -7.37 -3.85
N ILE A 143 -6.71 -7.94 -3.49
CA ILE A 143 -6.54 -9.40 -3.39
C ILE A 143 -7.17 -9.89 -2.10
N PRO A 144 -8.18 -10.79 -2.17
CA PRO A 144 -8.83 -11.36 -1.00
C PRO A 144 -7.97 -12.43 -0.32
N GLY A 145 -8.26 -12.71 0.97
CA GLY A 145 -7.61 -13.77 1.72
C GLY A 145 -8.00 -15.18 1.26
N LEU A 146 -7.11 -16.15 1.46
CA LEU A 146 -7.40 -17.56 1.17
C LEU A 146 -8.39 -18.20 2.15
N ASP A 147 -8.64 -17.56 3.28
CA ASP A 147 -9.63 -17.94 4.30
C ASP A 147 -11.07 -17.52 3.97
N GLY A 148 -11.28 -16.93 2.80
CA GLY A 148 -12.58 -16.41 2.36
C GLY A 148 -12.90 -15.00 2.87
N THR A 149 -11.99 -14.35 3.59
CA THR A 149 -12.16 -12.96 4.01
C THR A 149 -11.81 -11.97 2.91
N GLY A 150 -12.36 -10.76 2.98
CA GLY A 150 -12.24 -9.76 1.92
C GLY A 150 -10.88 -9.08 1.78
N LYS A 151 -9.82 -9.50 2.52
CA LYS A 151 -8.48 -8.90 2.43
C LYS A 151 -7.39 -9.91 2.77
N MET A 152 -6.41 -10.04 1.88
CA MET A 152 -5.16 -10.72 2.17
C MET A 152 -4.25 -9.83 3.01
N GLY A 153 -3.75 -10.31 4.14
CA GLY A 153 -2.92 -9.52 5.05
C GLY A 153 -1.89 -10.35 5.82
N LYS A 154 -0.73 -9.73 6.14
CA LYS A 154 0.32 -10.38 6.95
C LYS A 154 -0.19 -10.71 8.36
N SER A 155 -0.94 -9.81 8.98
CA SER A 155 -1.52 -9.96 10.31
C SER A 155 -2.61 -11.02 10.39
N GLU A 156 -3.29 -11.29 9.28
CA GLU A 156 -4.41 -12.23 9.21
C GLU A 156 -3.97 -13.69 9.02
N GLY A 157 -2.72 -13.92 8.62
CA GLY A 157 -2.19 -15.26 8.36
C GLY A 157 -2.84 -15.98 7.16
N ASN A 158 -3.61 -15.27 6.35
CA ASN A 158 -4.42 -15.78 5.23
C ASN A 158 -3.80 -15.51 3.86
N GLY A 159 -2.53 -15.09 3.82
CA GLY A 159 -1.87 -14.60 2.62
C GLY A 159 -0.75 -15.48 2.09
N ILE A 160 -0.40 -15.22 0.84
CA ILE A 160 0.79 -15.72 0.17
C ILE A 160 1.84 -14.60 0.18
N PHE A 161 3.07 -14.93 0.57
CA PHE A 161 4.18 -13.99 0.55
C PHE A 161 5.05 -14.20 -0.69
N LEU A 162 5.66 -13.12 -1.17
CA LEU A 162 6.59 -13.19 -2.31
C LEU A 162 7.81 -14.09 -2.03
N SER A 163 8.16 -14.26 -0.74
CA SER A 163 9.23 -15.15 -0.27
C SER A 163 8.80 -16.60 -0.05
N ASP A 164 7.50 -16.93 -0.17
CA ASP A 164 7.03 -18.30 0.07
C ASP A 164 7.62 -19.29 -0.95
N PRO A 165 8.19 -20.43 -0.53
CA PRO A 165 8.56 -21.52 -1.44
C PRO A 165 7.34 -22.10 -2.17
N ASP A 166 7.54 -22.69 -3.35
CA ASP A 166 6.48 -23.28 -4.17
C ASP A 166 5.59 -24.26 -3.40
N GLU A 167 6.19 -25.14 -2.61
CA GLU A 167 5.46 -26.11 -1.80
C GLU A 167 4.58 -25.46 -0.72
N VAL A 168 5.03 -24.33 -0.18
CA VAL A 168 4.25 -23.55 0.80
C VAL A 168 3.07 -22.90 0.09
N ILE A 169 3.27 -22.34 -1.11
CA ILE A 169 2.19 -21.75 -1.93
C ILE A 169 1.14 -22.82 -2.25
N ARG A 170 1.56 -23.98 -2.78
CA ARG A 170 0.66 -25.10 -3.06
C ARG A 170 -0.15 -25.50 -1.83
N LYS A 171 0.51 -25.66 -0.70
CA LYS A 171 -0.14 -26.04 0.56
C LYS A 171 -1.15 -25.00 1.04
N LYS A 172 -0.83 -23.72 0.95
CA LYS A 172 -1.72 -22.60 1.32
C LYS A 172 -2.95 -22.57 0.41
N VAL A 173 -2.76 -22.62 -0.91
CA VAL A 173 -3.87 -22.58 -1.90
C VAL A 173 -4.77 -23.80 -1.77
N MET A 174 -4.21 -25.00 -1.58
CA MET A 174 -5.02 -26.21 -1.38
C MET A 174 -5.88 -26.15 -0.12
N LYS A 175 -5.48 -25.40 0.92
CA LYS A 175 -6.26 -25.18 2.15
C LYS A 175 -7.27 -24.04 2.03
N ALA A 176 -7.29 -23.28 0.94
CA ALA A 176 -8.25 -22.19 0.75
C ALA A 176 -9.69 -22.68 0.96
N VAL A 177 -10.51 -21.84 1.59
CA VAL A 177 -11.89 -22.18 1.90
C VAL A 177 -12.72 -22.27 0.63
N THR A 178 -13.59 -23.27 0.53
CA THR A 178 -14.56 -23.47 -0.55
C THR A 178 -15.85 -24.05 0.02
N ASP A 179 -16.93 -23.92 -0.73
CA ASP A 179 -18.23 -24.54 -0.43
C ASP A 179 -18.37 -25.95 -1.05
N SER A 180 -19.60 -26.43 -1.18
CA SER A 180 -19.92 -27.71 -1.80
C SER A 180 -20.08 -27.68 -3.33
N GLY A 181 -19.97 -26.50 -3.94
CA GLY A 181 -20.12 -26.29 -5.38
C GLY A 181 -21.53 -25.83 -5.80
N PRO A 182 -21.67 -25.37 -7.06
CA PRO A 182 -22.94 -24.91 -7.60
C PRO A 182 -23.92 -26.09 -7.78
N THR A 183 -25.17 -25.87 -7.42
CA THR A 183 -26.26 -26.84 -7.59
C THR A 183 -27.12 -26.54 -8.82
N GLU A 184 -27.06 -25.32 -9.34
CA GLU A 184 -27.82 -24.87 -10.49
C GLU A 184 -26.90 -24.20 -11.52
N PRO A 185 -27.08 -24.45 -12.84
CA PRO A 185 -26.31 -23.78 -13.88
C PRO A 185 -26.44 -22.25 -13.79
N ASN A 186 -25.32 -21.55 -14.02
CA ASN A 186 -25.24 -20.10 -14.01
C ASN A 186 -25.64 -19.44 -12.67
N SER A 187 -25.62 -20.19 -11.56
CA SER A 187 -25.89 -19.62 -10.24
C SER A 187 -24.80 -18.60 -9.85
N PRO A 188 -25.16 -17.52 -9.09
CA PRO A 188 -24.16 -16.57 -8.63
C PRO A 188 -23.15 -17.25 -7.69
N MET A 189 -21.88 -16.86 -7.85
CA MET A 189 -20.82 -17.38 -6.98
C MET A 189 -20.96 -16.82 -5.56
N PRO A 190 -20.95 -17.65 -4.50
CA PRO A 190 -20.75 -17.19 -3.15
C PRO A 190 -19.46 -16.41 -2.99
N GLU A 191 -19.41 -15.49 -2.05
CA GLU A 191 -18.25 -14.59 -1.83
C GLU A 191 -16.93 -15.35 -1.70
N VAL A 192 -16.91 -16.45 -0.96
CA VAL A 192 -15.73 -17.29 -0.75
C VAL A 192 -15.16 -17.83 -2.06
N ILE A 193 -16.03 -18.18 -3.00
CA ILE A 193 -15.64 -18.67 -4.34
C ILE A 193 -15.24 -17.50 -5.24
N ALA A 194 -16.03 -16.43 -5.26
CA ALA A 194 -15.72 -15.21 -6.00
C ALA A 194 -14.35 -14.64 -5.62
N ASN A 195 -13.93 -14.78 -4.36
CA ASN A 195 -12.60 -14.42 -3.88
C ASN A 195 -11.49 -15.22 -4.58
N LEU A 196 -11.64 -16.52 -4.75
CA LEU A 196 -10.67 -17.36 -5.48
C LEU A 196 -10.60 -17.01 -6.96
N PHE A 197 -11.75 -16.73 -7.60
CA PHE A 197 -11.79 -16.25 -8.97
C PHE A 197 -11.18 -14.85 -9.13
N THR A 198 -11.28 -14.00 -8.10
CA THR A 198 -10.60 -12.70 -8.08
C THR A 198 -9.07 -12.87 -8.06
N ILE A 199 -8.56 -13.80 -7.27
CA ILE A 199 -7.12 -14.13 -7.26
C ILE A 199 -6.72 -14.70 -8.63
N MET A 200 -7.51 -15.64 -9.16
CA MET A 200 -7.27 -16.24 -10.49
C MET A 200 -7.24 -15.18 -11.59
N LYS A 201 -8.15 -14.21 -11.58
CA LYS A 201 -8.16 -13.08 -12.53
C LYS A 201 -6.86 -12.28 -12.49
N ALA A 202 -6.20 -12.19 -11.34
CA ALA A 202 -4.96 -11.44 -11.18
C ALA A 202 -3.70 -12.19 -11.66
N VAL A 203 -3.72 -13.53 -11.68
CA VAL A 203 -2.49 -14.33 -11.91
C VAL A 203 -2.61 -15.32 -13.07
N SER A 204 -3.81 -15.73 -13.46
CA SER A 204 -4.05 -16.72 -14.52
C SER A 204 -4.27 -16.07 -15.88
N THR A 205 -4.13 -16.87 -16.93
CA THR A 205 -4.51 -16.40 -18.28
C THR A 205 -6.02 -16.24 -18.43
N PRO A 206 -6.51 -15.37 -19.34
CA PRO A 206 -7.94 -15.24 -19.61
C PRO A 206 -8.61 -16.58 -19.95
N ASP A 207 -7.93 -17.45 -20.71
CA ASP A 207 -8.44 -18.76 -21.10
C ASP A 207 -8.62 -19.68 -19.89
N THR A 208 -7.66 -19.67 -18.95
CA THR A 208 -7.75 -20.44 -17.69
C THR A 208 -8.93 -19.96 -16.85
N LEU A 209 -9.07 -18.64 -16.70
CA LEU A 209 -10.19 -18.04 -15.97
C LEU A 209 -11.52 -18.41 -16.59
N GLN A 210 -11.65 -18.31 -17.94
CA GLN A 210 -12.86 -18.65 -18.67
C GLN A 210 -13.19 -20.14 -18.52
N HIS A 211 -12.20 -21.02 -18.63
CA HIS A 211 -12.39 -22.46 -18.46
C HIS A 211 -13.05 -22.80 -17.11
N PHE A 212 -12.53 -22.28 -16.00
CA PHE A 212 -13.11 -22.54 -14.68
C PHE A 212 -14.46 -21.84 -14.46
N THR A 213 -14.68 -20.68 -15.09
CA THR A 213 -15.98 -20.00 -15.11
C THR A 213 -17.03 -20.87 -15.84
N ASP A 214 -16.68 -21.48 -16.97
CA ASP A 214 -17.58 -22.37 -17.72
C ASP A 214 -17.91 -23.66 -16.95
N LEU A 215 -16.92 -24.22 -16.25
CA LEU A 215 -17.13 -25.37 -15.36
C LEU A 215 -18.05 -25.02 -14.18
N TRP A 216 -17.92 -23.83 -13.60
CA TRP A 216 -18.85 -23.32 -12.59
C TRP A 216 -20.27 -23.24 -13.15
N ASN A 217 -20.45 -22.58 -14.30
CA ASN A 217 -21.74 -22.37 -14.94
C ASN A 217 -22.46 -23.67 -15.33
N ARG A 218 -21.69 -24.75 -15.53
CA ARG A 218 -22.23 -26.08 -15.87
C ARG A 218 -22.35 -27.01 -14.65
N CYS A 219 -22.06 -26.54 -13.43
CA CYS A 219 -22.01 -27.35 -12.22
C CYS A 219 -21.00 -28.52 -12.30
N GLU A 220 -19.92 -28.35 -13.05
CA GLU A 220 -18.88 -29.37 -13.29
C GLU A 220 -17.57 -29.05 -12.60
N ILE A 221 -17.50 -27.91 -11.86
CA ILE A 221 -16.28 -27.46 -11.23
C ILE A 221 -15.76 -28.47 -10.19
N ARG A 222 -14.46 -28.76 -10.24
CA ARG A 222 -13.73 -29.51 -9.24
C ARG A 222 -12.75 -28.58 -8.56
N TYR A 223 -13.02 -28.18 -7.32
CA TYR A 223 -12.17 -27.26 -6.58
C TYR A 223 -10.74 -27.72 -6.41
N GLY A 224 -10.51 -29.05 -6.32
CA GLY A 224 -9.16 -29.59 -6.28
C GLY A 224 -8.33 -29.25 -7.51
N ASP A 225 -8.93 -29.33 -8.70
CA ASP A 225 -8.25 -29.02 -9.95
C ASP A 225 -8.07 -27.52 -10.15
N MET A 226 -9.10 -26.72 -9.81
CA MET A 226 -9.02 -25.27 -9.81
C MET A 226 -7.91 -24.78 -8.87
N LYS A 227 -7.85 -25.28 -7.63
CA LYS A 227 -6.82 -24.88 -6.66
C LYS A 227 -5.41 -25.28 -7.09
N LYS A 228 -5.23 -26.45 -7.71
CA LYS A 228 -3.94 -26.86 -8.28
C LYS A 228 -3.50 -25.90 -9.37
N GLN A 229 -4.40 -25.58 -10.32
CA GLN A 229 -4.10 -24.63 -11.39
C GLN A 229 -3.77 -23.23 -10.83
N LEU A 230 -4.58 -22.74 -9.89
CA LEU A 230 -4.36 -21.47 -9.24
C LEU A 230 -2.99 -21.40 -8.52
N ALA A 231 -2.60 -22.48 -7.85
CA ALA A 231 -1.29 -22.54 -7.17
C ALA A 231 -0.14 -22.42 -8.16
N GLU A 232 -0.20 -23.15 -9.28
CA GLU A 232 0.83 -23.08 -10.33
C GLU A 232 0.87 -21.70 -11.01
N ASP A 233 -0.28 -21.05 -11.22
CA ASP A 233 -0.32 -19.74 -11.81
C ASP A 233 0.24 -18.66 -10.83
N ILE A 234 -0.04 -18.78 -9.54
CA ILE A 234 0.59 -17.93 -8.51
C ILE A 234 2.11 -18.14 -8.51
N ILE A 235 2.58 -19.39 -8.56
CA ILE A 235 4.01 -19.71 -8.57
C ILE A 235 4.70 -19.08 -9.79
N LYS A 236 4.09 -19.14 -10.96
CA LYS A 236 4.64 -18.50 -12.18
C LYS A 236 4.87 -16.99 -12.00
N VAL A 237 4.00 -16.31 -11.25
CA VAL A 237 4.13 -14.88 -10.95
C VAL A 237 5.17 -14.63 -9.86
N VAL A 238 5.15 -15.44 -8.80
CA VAL A 238 5.95 -15.23 -7.60
C VAL A 238 7.39 -15.71 -7.76
N ALA A 239 7.63 -16.82 -8.46
CA ALA A 239 8.95 -17.43 -8.56
C ALA A 239 10.04 -16.50 -9.16
N PRO A 240 9.79 -15.73 -10.23
CA PRO A 240 10.78 -14.76 -10.73
C PRO A 240 11.09 -13.66 -9.73
N ILE A 241 10.05 -13.13 -9.04
CA ILE A 241 10.21 -12.09 -8.03
C ILE A 241 11.03 -12.64 -6.85
N ARG A 242 10.74 -13.87 -6.41
CA ARG A 242 11.47 -14.53 -5.33
C ARG A 242 12.94 -14.78 -5.69
N ALA A 243 13.22 -15.17 -6.92
CA ALA A 243 14.59 -15.33 -7.40
C ALA A 243 15.37 -14.00 -7.33
N ASN A 244 14.78 -12.93 -7.86
CA ASN A 244 15.36 -11.58 -7.78
C ASN A 244 15.53 -11.12 -6.32
N LEU A 245 14.56 -11.44 -5.46
CA LEU A 245 14.60 -11.07 -4.04
C LEU A 245 15.78 -11.74 -3.33
N ALA A 246 16.08 -13.00 -3.64
CA ALA A 246 17.19 -13.73 -3.03
C ALA A 246 18.56 -13.08 -3.34
N ASP A 247 18.71 -12.53 -4.52
CA ASP A 247 19.94 -11.81 -4.93
C ASP A 247 19.99 -10.41 -4.28
N ILE A 248 18.90 -9.65 -4.37
CA ILE A 248 18.84 -8.25 -3.92
C ILE A 248 18.94 -8.15 -2.39
N VAL A 249 18.28 -9.02 -1.64
CA VAL A 249 18.22 -8.94 -0.17
C VAL A 249 19.60 -9.08 0.48
N ASN A 250 20.55 -9.70 -0.19
CA ASN A 250 21.92 -9.91 0.31
C ASN A 250 22.90 -8.85 -0.22
N ASP A 251 22.49 -8.00 -1.15
CA ASP A 251 23.32 -6.92 -1.69
C ASP A 251 23.13 -5.60 -0.93
N GLU A 252 23.75 -5.52 0.24
CA GLU A 252 23.72 -4.33 1.11
C GLU A 252 24.21 -3.07 0.39
N ALA A 253 25.23 -3.21 -0.46
CA ALA A 253 25.81 -2.08 -1.19
C ALA A 253 24.80 -1.50 -2.19
N TYR A 254 24.11 -2.39 -2.91
CA TYR A 254 23.05 -2.00 -3.84
C TYR A 254 21.87 -1.34 -3.12
N LEU A 255 21.35 -1.94 -2.06
CA LEU A 255 20.24 -1.39 -1.26
C LEU A 255 20.60 0.00 -0.72
N HIS A 256 21.80 0.14 -0.14
CA HIS A 256 22.28 1.42 0.37
C HIS A 256 22.42 2.48 -0.74
N LYS A 257 22.98 2.13 -1.90
CA LYS A 257 23.07 3.02 -3.06
C LYS A 257 21.69 3.54 -3.49
N VAL A 258 20.71 2.65 -3.61
CA VAL A 258 19.34 3.00 -4.03
C VAL A 258 18.72 4.03 -3.08
N VAL A 259 18.72 3.75 -1.77
CA VAL A 259 18.05 4.66 -0.81
C VAL A 259 18.81 5.97 -0.64
N THR A 260 20.14 5.97 -0.70
CA THR A 260 20.96 7.19 -0.59
C THR A 260 20.72 8.11 -1.77
N SER A 261 20.83 7.59 -2.99
CA SER A 261 20.56 8.37 -4.21
C SER A 261 19.11 8.86 -4.28
N GLY A 262 18.16 8.01 -3.88
CA GLY A 262 16.76 8.40 -3.79
C GLY A 262 16.51 9.50 -2.76
N ALA A 263 17.13 9.40 -1.57
CA ALA A 263 17.02 10.41 -0.53
C ALA A 263 17.64 11.76 -0.96
N GLU A 264 18.75 11.76 -1.69
CA GLU A 264 19.37 12.98 -2.23
C GLU A 264 18.42 13.70 -3.17
N ARG A 265 17.86 12.99 -4.17
CA ARG A 265 16.86 13.53 -5.09
C ARG A 265 15.60 14.03 -4.36
N ALA A 266 15.11 13.27 -3.38
CA ALA A 266 13.94 13.66 -2.62
C ALA A 266 14.19 14.90 -1.75
N ARG A 267 15.36 15.00 -1.10
CA ARG A 267 15.75 16.18 -0.29
C ARG A 267 15.86 17.45 -1.11
N GLU A 268 16.34 17.37 -2.36
CA GLU A 268 16.40 18.54 -3.25
C GLU A 268 15.00 19.14 -3.44
N SER A 269 14.03 18.33 -3.86
CA SER A 269 12.64 18.75 -4.01
C SER A 269 12.02 19.21 -2.67
N ALA A 270 12.25 18.45 -1.60
CA ALA A 270 11.70 18.70 -0.28
C ALA A 270 12.22 20.00 0.34
N SER A 271 13.54 20.26 0.26
CA SER A 271 14.16 21.47 0.80
C SER A 271 13.65 22.72 0.09
N LYS A 272 13.48 22.64 -1.23
CA LYS A 272 12.88 23.72 -2.01
C LYS A 272 11.46 24.04 -1.52
N THR A 273 10.62 23.02 -1.38
CA THR A 273 9.23 23.19 -0.92
C THR A 273 9.18 23.80 0.49
N VAL A 274 9.98 23.29 1.44
CA VAL A 274 10.00 23.83 2.81
C VAL A 274 10.50 25.28 2.83
N ALA A 275 11.54 25.61 2.08
CA ALA A 275 12.03 26.98 2.00
C ALA A 275 10.97 27.95 1.44
N GLU A 276 10.29 27.58 0.36
CA GLU A 276 9.20 28.36 -0.25
C GLU A 276 7.99 28.50 0.71
N VAL A 277 7.61 27.42 1.42
CA VAL A 277 6.55 27.45 2.44
C VAL A 277 6.91 28.40 3.57
N ARG A 278 8.14 28.35 4.09
CA ARG A 278 8.61 29.27 5.14
C ARG A 278 8.55 30.72 4.68
N GLU A 279 8.94 31.00 3.43
CA GLU A 279 8.86 32.34 2.86
C GLU A 279 7.42 32.83 2.77
N ILE A 280 6.51 32.00 2.24
CA ILE A 280 5.07 32.31 2.15
C ILE A 280 4.48 32.60 3.53
N MET A 281 4.87 31.83 4.55
CA MET A 281 4.43 32.01 5.94
C MET A 281 5.10 33.19 6.66
N GLY A 282 6.07 33.87 6.03
CA GLY A 282 6.83 34.97 6.65
C GLY A 282 7.94 34.51 7.62
N ILE A 283 8.30 33.22 7.64
CA ILE A 283 9.39 32.66 8.42
C ILE A 283 10.69 32.85 7.63
N ARG A 284 11.32 34.01 7.78
CA ARG A 284 12.56 34.35 7.05
C ARG A 284 13.74 34.43 8.00
N PRO A 285 14.95 34.03 7.55
CA PRO A 285 16.15 34.36 8.31
C PRO A 285 16.36 35.88 8.33
N PHE A 286 16.94 36.36 9.42
CA PHE A 286 17.34 37.75 9.54
C PHE A 286 18.55 38.05 8.69
#